data_270a24e04c23dd0687a868a2bad2224f
#
_entry.id   270a24e04c23dd0687a868a2bad2224f
#
_cell.length_a   1.000
_cell.length_b   1.000
_cell.length_c   1.000
_cell.angle_alpha   90.00
_cell.angle_beta   90.00
_cell.angle_gamma   90.00
#
_symmetry.space_group_name_H-M   'P 1'
#
loop_
_entity.id
_entity.type
_entity.pdbx_description
1 polymer ?
#
loop_
_entity_poly.entity_id
_entity_poly.type
_entity_poly.pdbx_seq_one_letter_code
_entity_poly.pdbx_strand_id
1 'polypeptide(L)'
;MLHIRYYGKSHPTPDLSVKNLVWLSSRQALADLATFITSITRTHQLSGAWVALGGSYPGSLAAWLRLKYPHLVAAAVSTSAPLLAKVDFFEYLEVVEQSLNTVPGCVESVKTAISDVEKLVLDRSWSMLTDWFRLCSQFDGDNNNDVINLFESLIGNFEGVVQYNKDNRAFEGFQWQNVTIDTVCNIMTSDEVGGSALERLARVNDISLAMEGQKCLDHTYKSEVTIIDP
;
A
#
# COMPACT_ATOMS: atom_id res chain seq x y z
N MET A 1 8.54 14.41 14.20
CA MET A 1 7.39 13.56 13.73
C MET A 1 6.61 13.14 14.96
N LEU A 2 5.28 13.22 14.94
CA LEU A 2 4.42 12.75 16.03
C LEU A 2 3.76 11.44 15.64
N HIS A 3 3.90 10.43 16.48
CA HIS A 3 3.19 9.16 16.31
C HIS A 3 1.82 9.25 16.97
N ILE A 4 0.79 8.89 16.23
CA ILE A 4 -0.58 8.79 16.73
C ILE A 4 -0.66 7.53 17.63
N ARG A 5 -1.56 7.53 18.61
CA ARG A 5 -1.78 6.35 19.47
C ARG A 5 -1.98 5.08 18.65
N TYR A 6 -1.46 3.97 19.16
CA TYR A 6 -1.33 2.64 18.55
C TYR A 6 -0.26 2.53 17.45
N TYR A 7 0.36 3.64 17.02
CA TYR A 7 1.41 3.61 15.99
C TYR A 7 2.79 3.92 16.57
N GLY A 8 3.81 3.27 16.02
CA GLY A 8 5.19 3.43 16.44
C GLY A 8 5.39 3.07 17.93
N LYS A 9 5.83 4.02 18.76
CA LYS A 9 6.03 3.83 20.20
C LYS A 9 4.86 4.32 21.06
N SER A 10 3.77 4.75 20.46
CA SER A 10 2.61 5.33 21.18
C SER A 10 1.55 4.28 21.49
N HIS A 11 1.86 3.34 22.38
CA HIS A 11 0.96 2.26 22.78
C HIS A 11 0.17 2.64 24.04
N PRO A 12 -1.13 2.95 23.95
CA PRO A 12 -1.97 3.28 25.11
C PRO A 12 -2.42 2.05 25.90
N THR A 13 -2.26 0.86 25.33
CA THR A 13 -2.69 -0.43 25.88
C THR A 13 -1.57 -1.46 25.79
N PRO A 14 -1.59 -2.53 26.61
CA PRO A 14 -0.55 -3.57 26.58
C PRO A 14 -0.49 -4.36 25.26
N ASP A 15 -1.62 -4.48 24.56
CA ASP A 15 -1.76 -5.21 23.31
C ASP A 15 -2.73 -4.51 22.34
N LEU A 16 -2.76 -4.97 21.09
CA LEU A 16 -3.62 -4.46 20.03
C LEU A 16 -4.89 -5.29 19.81
N SER A 17 -5.33 -6.06 20.81
CA SER A 17 -6.58 -6.80 20.70
C SER A 17 -7.76 -5.86 20.46
N VAL A 18 -8.79 -6.34 19.76
CA VAL A 18 -9.96 -5.55 19.35
C VAL A 18 -10.60 -4.78 20.53
N LYS A 19 -10.68 -5.39 21.73
CA LYS A 19 -11.18 -4.73 22.93
C LYS A 19 -10.36 -3.50 23.36
N ASN A 20 -9.08 -3.47 23.02
CA ASN A 20 -8.15 -2.40 23.36
C ASN A 20 -8.09 -1.31 22.28
N LEU A 21 -8.65 -1.54 21.08
CA LEU A 21 -8.66 -0.58 19.98
C LEU A 21 -9.83 0.41 20.02
N VAL A 22 -10.57 0.49 21.12
CA VAL A 22 -11.75 1.38 21.27
C VAL A 22 -11.43 2.87 21.08
N TRP A 23 -10.16 3.26 21.27
CA TRP A 23 -9.70 4.64 21.06
C TRP A 23 -8.97 4.84 19.73
N LEU A 24 -8.90 3.82 18.87
CA LEU A 24 -8.35 3.94 17.53
C LEU A 24 -9.40 4.60 16.62
N SER A 25 -9.42 5.92 16.62
CA SER A 25 -10.31 6.72 15.79
C SER A 25 -9.68 8.06 15.43
N SER A 26 -10.07 8.60 14.27
CA SER A 26 -9.64 9.94 13.82
C SER A 26 -10.01 11.04 14.83
N ARG A 27 -11.20 10.92 15.45
CA ARG A 27 -11.64 11.86 16.49
C ARG A 27 -10.69 11.90 17.68
N GLN A 28 -10.26 10.72 18.15
CA GLN A 28 -9.32 10.63 19.26
C GLN A 28 -7.93 11.09 18.87
N ALA A 29 -7.45 10.73 17.69
CA ALA A 29 -6.17 11.20 17.16
C ALA A 29 -6.11 12.74 17.09
N LEU A 30 -7.18 13.38 16.63
CA LEU A 30 -7.26 14.86 16.58
C LEU A 30 -7.25 15.49 17.98
N ALA A 31 -7.91 14.88 18.96
CA ALA A 31 -7.89 15.35 20.34
C ALA A 31 -6.48 15.23 20.97
N ASP A 32 -5.75 14.15 20.65
CA ASP A 32 -4.37 13.97 21.07
C ASP A 32 -3.45 15.03 20.47
N LEU A 33 -3.60 15.33 19.19
CA LEU A 33 -2.85 16.38 18.51
C LEU A 33 -3.11 17.75 19.15
N ALA A 34 -4.36 18.08 19.45
CA ALA A 34 -4.73 19.32 20.13
C ALA A 34 -4.11 19.41 21.53
N THR A 35 -4.14 18.30 22.28
CA THR A 35 -3.51 18.21 23.61
C THR A 35 -2.00 18.37 23.52
N PHE A 36 -1.37 17.73 22.53
CA PHE A 36 0.06 17.87 22.27
C PHE A 36 0.44 19.31 21.99
N ILE A 37 -0.24 19.98 21.05
CA ILE A 37 0.01 21.38 20.72
C ILE A 37 -0.07 22.26 21.97
N THR A 38 -1.14 22.13 22.74
CA THR A 38 -1.37 22.93 23.96
C THR A 38 -0.27 22.70 24.99
N SER A 39 0.10 21.43 25.21
CA SER A 39 1.10 21.04 26.21
C SER A 39 2.49 21.53 25.82
N ILE A 40 2.92 21.30 24.59
CA ILE A 40 4.24 21.71 24.08
C ILE A 40 4.37 23.23 24.06
N THR A 41 3.33 23.95 23.58
CA THR A 41 3.29 25.41 23.58
C THR A 41 3.54 25.97 24.99
N ARG A 42 2.86 25.41 25.99
CA ARG A 42 3.02 25.83 27.39
C ARG A 42 4.39 25.47 27.96
N THR A 43 4.84 24.20 27.76
CA THR A 43 6.09 23.69 28.35
C THR A 43 7.31 24.41 27.81
N HIS A 44 7.32 24.73 26.53
CA HIS A 44 8.45 25.38 25.84
C HIS A 44 8.23 26.88 25.61
N GLN A 45 7.15 27.45 26.14
CA GLN A 45 6.82 28.87 26.02
C GLN A 45 6.83 29.36 24.56
N LEU A 46 6.28 28.54 23.65
CA LEU A 46 6.25 28.87 22.21
C LEU A 46 5.24 29.97 21.94
N SER A 47 5.65 30.98 21.13
CA SER A 47 4.82 32.12 20.77
C SER A 47 4.41 32.15 19.29
N GLY A 48 4.91 31.22 18.49
CA GLY A 48 4.63 31.13 17.05
C GLY A 48 3.30 30.45 16.73
N ALA A 49 2.81 30.70 15.52
CA ALA A 49 1.66 29.98 14.97
C ALA A 49 1.99 28.54 14.62
N TRP A 50 1.07 27.63 14.91
CA TRP A 50 1.21 26.24 14.51
C TRP A 50 0.72 26.02 13.08
N VAL A 51 1.50 25.26 12.31
CA VAL A 51 1.14 24.78 10.98
C VAL A 51 1.19 23.26 11.00
N ALA A 52 0.12 22.61 10.60
CA ALA A 52 0.05 21.15 10.47
C ALA A 52 0.44 20.74 9.05
N LEU A 53 1.36 19.77 8.92
CA LEU A 53 1.75 19.19 7.65
C LEU A 53 1.52 17.67 7.70
N GLY A 54 0.94 17.13 6.66
CA GLY A 54 0.73 15.69 6.56
C GLY A 54 0.57 15.22 5.12
N GLY A 55 1.03 14.00 4.85
CA GLY A 55 0.83 13.30 3.58
C GLY A 55 -0.01 12.05 3.78
N SER A 56 -0.78 11.62 2.78
CA SER A 56 -1.67 10.47 2.86
C SER A 56 -2.70 10.63 3.98
N TYR A 57 -2.97 9.64 4.80
CA TYR A 57 -3.90 9.74 5.93
C TYR A 57 -3.51 10.84 6.96
N PRO A 58 -2.24 11.05 7.33
CA PRO A 58 -1.81 12.24 8.08
C PRO A 58 -2.15 13.57 7.40
N GLY A 59 -2.25 13.61 6.08
CA GLY A 59 -2.76 14.78 5.35
C GLY A 59 -4.24 15.04 5.64
N SER A 60 -5.07 14.01 5.68
CA SER A 60 -6.46 14.11 6.11
C SER A 60 -6.55 14.62 7.56
N LEU A 61 -5.72 14.08 8.45
CA LEU A 61 -5.67 14.54 9.86
C LEU A 61 -5.22 16.00 9.98
N ALA A 62 -4.26 16.46 9.18
CA ALA A 62 -3.82 17.85 9.16
C ALA A 62 -4.96 18.80 8.76
N ALA A 63 -5.68 18.45 7.69
CA ALA A 63 -6.85 19.21 7.24
C ALA A 63 -7.96 19.24 8.30
N TRP A 64 -8.30 18.07 8.86
CA TRP A 64 -9.34 17.98 9.90
C TRP A 64 -8.93 18.67 11.20
N LEU A 65 -7.63 18.64 11.57
CA LEU A 65 -7.13 19.35 12.74
C LEU A 65 -7.34 20.87 12.57
N ARG A 66 -7.02 21.43 11.40
CA ARG A 66 -7.28 22.84 11.10
C ARG A 66 -8.77 23.16 11.11
N LEU A 67 -9.61 22.25 10.62
CA LEU A 67 -11.06 22.43 10.59
C LEU A 67 -11.68 22.39 12.01
N LYS A 68 -11.24 21.45 12.85
CA LYS A 68 -11.84 21.20 14.17
C LYS A 68 -11.22 22.04 15.29
N TYR A 69 -9.95 22.43 15.16
CA TYR A 69 -9.20 23.21 16.15
C TYR A 69 -8.58 24.49 15.53
N PRO A 70 -9.39 25.34 14.90
CA PRO A 70 -8.89 26.52 14.19
C PRO A 70 -8.19 27.53 15.11
N HIS A 71 -8.47 27.48 16.40
CA HIS A 71 -7.84 28.32 17.42
C HIS A 71 -6.43 27.85 17.80
N LEU A 72 -6.06 26.61 17.49
CA LEU A 72 -4.73 26.04 17.77
C LEU A 72 -3.84 26.03 16.54
N VAL A 73 -4.40 25.83 15.35
CA VAL A 73 -3.64 25.64 14.12
C VAL A 73 -3.99 26.73 13.11
N ALA A 74 -3.02 27.53 12.73
CA ALA A 74 -3.20 28.66 11.82
C ALA A 74 -3.35 28.21 10.35
N ALA A 75 -2.63 27.14 9.94
CA ALA A 75 -2.69 26.61 8.58
C ALA A 75 -2.44 25.10 8.56
N ALA A 76 -2.84 24.45 7.47
CA ALA A 76 -2.53 23.04 7.22
C ALA A 76 -2.05 22.85 5.77
N VAL A 77 -1.07 21.99 5.61
CA VAL A 77 -0.65 21.43 4.32
C VAL A 77 -1.07 19.97 4.30
N SER A 78 -1.97 19.65 3.39
CA SER A 78 -2.57 18.32 3.23
C SER A 78 -2.20 17.80 1.84
N THR A 79 -1.25 16.86 1.79
CA THR A 79 -0.71 16.35 0.53
C THR A 79 -1.20 14.94 0.29
N SER A 80 -1.73 14.65 -0.92
CA SER A 80 -2.19 13.31 -1.32
C SER A 80 -3.11 12.64 -0.29
N ALA A 81 -3.99 13.43 0.32
CA ALA A 81 -4.86 13.00 1.39
C ALA A 81 -6.12 12.28 0.85
N PRO A 82 -6.45 11.08 1.34
CA PRO A 82 -7.72 10.43 1.01
C PRO A 82 -8.87 11.16 1.73
N LEU A 83 -9.77 11.76 0.96
CA LEU A 83 -10.89 12.55 1.51
C LEU A 83 -12.25 11.89 1.31
N LEU A 84 -12.36 10.95 0.37
CA LEU A 84 -13.58 10.20 0.12
C LEU A 84 -13.54 8.88 0.90
N ALA A 85 -14.37 8.78 1.93
CA ALA A 85 -14.56 7.54 2.66
C ALA A 85 -15.55 6.65 1.86
N LYS A 86 -15.00 5.71 1.11
CA LYS A 86 -15.76 4.75 0.31
C LYS A 86 -15.33 3.34 0.67
N VAL A 87 -16.30 2.48 0.98
CA VAL A 87 -16.11 1.04 1.07
C VAL A 87 -16.12 0.49 -0.35
N ASP A 88 -15.29 -0.52 -0.64
CA ASP A 88 -15.11 -1.07 -1.98
C ASP A 88 -14.72 0.02 -3.00
N PHE A 89 -13.53 0.57 -2.79
CA PHE A 89 -12.98 1.66 -3.61
C PHE A 89 -12.34 1.12 -4.88
N PHE A 90 -13.13 0.51 -5.75
CA PHE A 90 -12.68 -0.09 -7.00
C PHE A 90 -12.12 0.93 -8.00
N GLU A 91 -12.46 2.21 -7.87
CA GLU A 91 -11.91 3.28 -8.72
C GLU A 91 -10.39 3.41 -8.60
N TYR A 92 -9.79 2.91 -7.52
CA TYR A 92 -8.35 2.82 -7.42
C TYR A 92 -7.76 1.95 -8.54
N LEU A 93 -8.33 0.76 -8.77
CA LEU A 93 -7.92 -0.13 -9.84
C LEU A 93 -8.28 0.39 -11.24
N GLU A 94 -9.38 1.14 -11.39
CA GLU A 94 -9.69 1.81 -12.65
C GLU A 94 -8.62 2.83 -13.04
N VAL A 95 -8.07 3.58 -12.08
CA VAL A 95 -6.96 4.52 -12.32
C VAL A 95 -5.68 3.76 -12.66
N VAL A 96 -5.42 2.62 -12.02
CA VAL A 96 -4.29 1.74 -12.37
C VAL A 96 -4.43 1.26 -13.82
N GLU A 97 -5.59 0.74 -14.20
CA GLU A 97 -5.87 0.31 -15.57
C GLU A 97 -5.68 1.44 -16.58
N GLN A 98 -6.25 2.62 -16.32
CA GLN A 98 -6.09 3.79 -17.21
C GLN A 98 -4.62 4.19 -17.37
N SER A 99 -3.84 4.10 -16.30
CA SER A 99 -2.42 4.44 -16.32
C SER A 99 -1.60 3.43 -17.11
N LEU A 100 -1.86 2.14 -16.97
CA LEU A 100 -1.23 1.08 -17.76
C LEU A 100 -1.63 1.13 -19.24
N ASN A 101 -2.84 1.58 -19.55
CA ASN A 101 -3.35 1.72 -20.91
C ASN A 101 -2.64 2.82 -21.73
N THR A 102 -1.79 3.62 -21.11
CA THR A 102 -0.89 4.55 -21.82
C THR A 102 0.16 3.83 -22.68
N VAL A 103 0.42 2.55 -22.38
CA VAL A 103 1.28 1.67 -23.18
C VAL A 103 0.39 0.65 -23.90
N PRO A 104 0.33 0.67 -25.25
CA PRO A 104 -0.54 -0.22 -26.02
C PRO A 104 -0.30 -1.71 -25.70
N GLY A 105 -1.38 -2.46 -25.47
CA GLY A 105 -1.32 -3.90 -25.19
C GLY A 105 -0.97 -4.29 -23.77
N CYS A 106 -0.58 -3.33 -22.91
CA CYS A 106 -0.18 -3.61 -21.53
C CYS A 106 -1.36 -4.19 -20.71
N VAL A 107 -2.48 -3.50 -20.72
CA VAL A 107 -3.69 -3.90 -19.95
C VAL A 107 -4.19 -5.27 -20.42
N GLU A 108 -4.25 -5.52 -21.72
CA GLU A 108 -4.68 -6.80 -22.29
C GLU A 108 -3.77 -7.94 -21.85
N SER A 109 -2.45 -7.70 -21.84
CA SER A 109 -1.48 -8.69 -21.40
C SER A 109 -1.60 -8.98 -19.89
N VAL A 110 -1.80 -7.95 -19.06
CA VAL A 110 -2.04 -8.12 -17.62
C VAL A 110 -3.34 -8.90 -17.37
N LYS A 111 -4.45 -8.53 -18.01
CA LYS A 111 -5.73 -9.24 -17.89
C LYS A 111 -5.61 -10.71 -18.32
N THR A 112 -4.88 -10.98 -19.40
CA THR A 112 -4.63 -12.34 -19.86
C THR A 112 -3.83 -13.13 -18.82
N ALA A 113 -2.77 -12.55 -18.26
CA ALA A 113 -1.93 -13.20 -17.25
C ALA A 113 -2.74 -13.51 -15.98
N ILE A 114 -3.54 -12.58 -15.49
CA ILE A 114 -4.39 -12.79 -14.31
C ILE A 114 -5.44 -13.88 -14.57
N SER A 115 -6.05 -13.91 -15.78
CA SER A 115 -6.96 -15.00 -16.15
C SER A 115 -6.27 -16.36 -16.22
N ASP A 116 -5.00 -16.40 -16.63
CA ASP A 116 -4.22 -17.65 -16.62
C ASP A 116 -3.89 -18.10 -15.19
N VAL A 117 -3.59 -17.16 -14.27
CA VAL A 117 -3.47 -17.49 -12.83
C VAL A 117 -4.77 -18.08 -12.30
N GLU A 118 -5.92 -17.46 -12.61
CA GLU A 118 -7.23 -17.99 -12.21
C GLU A 118 -7.46 -19.42 -12.69
N LYS A 119 -7.14 -19.72 -13.95
CA LYS A 119 -7.24 -21.09 -14.49
C LYS A 119 -6.37 -22.06 -13.70
N LEU A 120 -5.13 -21.70 -13.37
CA LEU A 120 -4.23 -22.57 -12.59
C LEU A 120 -4.77 -22.81 -11.17
N VAL A 121 -5.43 -21.84 -10.56
CA VAL A 121 -6.11 -22.02 -9.27
C VAL A 121 -7.25 -23.02 -9.41
N LEU A 122 -8.12 -22.84 -10.42
CA LEU A 122 -9.30 -23.67 -10.66
C LEU A 122 -8.93 -25.10 -11.06
N ASP A 123 -7.89 -25.26 -11.88
CA ASP A 123 -7.37 -26.56 -12.34
C ASP A 123 -6.52 -27.28 -11.28
N ARG A 124 -6.37 -26.70 -10.09
CA ARG A 124 -5.53 -27.21 -8.99
C ARG A 124 -4.06 -27.41 -9.37
N SER A 125 -3.57 -26.64 -10.34
CA SER A 125 -2.17 -26.64 -10.76
C SER A 125 -1.29 -25.80 -9.82
N TRP A 126 -1.48 -25.97 -8.54
CA TRP A 126 -0.95 -25.11 -7.48
C TRP A 126 0.56 -25.11 -7.33
N SER A 127 1.19 -26.26 -7.61
CA SER A 127 2.66 -26.33 -7.64
C SER A 127 3.26 -25.40 -8.70
N MET A 128 2.57 -25.23 -9.84
CA MET A 128 3.00 -24.31 -10.89
C MET A 128 2.96 -22.86 -10.39
N LEU A 129 1.90 -22.46 -9.67
CA LEU A 129 1.81 -21.13 -9.07
C LEU A 129 2.94 -20.89 -8.06
N THR A 130 3.23 -21.90 -7.22
CA THR A 130 4.32 -21.85 -6.24
C THR A 130 5.66 -21.60 -6.91
N ASP A 131 5.95 -22.32 -7.99
CA ASP A 131 7.22 -22.22 -8.71
C ASP A 131 7.31 -20.90 -9.52
N TRP A 132 6.27 -20.55 -10.28
CA TRP A 132 6.25 -19.39 -11.15
C TRP A 132 6.39 -18.07 -10.39
N PHE A 133 5.67 -17.94 -9.27
CA PHE A 133 5.67 -16.70 -8.47
C PHE A 133 6.60 -16.76 -7.27
N ARG A 134 7.42 -17.84 -7.17
CA ARG A 134 8.38 -18.01 -6.06
C ARG A 134 7.73 -17.82 -4.70
N LEU A 135 6.60 -18.50 -4.47
CA LEU A 135 5.88 -18.40 -3.21
C LEU A 135 6.70 -18.94 -2.05
N CYS A 136 6.62 -18.31 -0.87
CA CYS A 136 7.39 -18.73 0.31
C CYS A 136 6.97 -20.08 0.87
N SER A 137 5.76 -20.54 0.56
CA SER A 137 5.23 -21.86 0.91
C SER A 137 4.40 -22.43 -0.24
N GLN A 138 4.11 -23.72 -0.18
CA GLN A 138 3.21 -24.35 -1.14
C GLN A 138 1.84 -23.64 -1.12
N PHE A 139 1.37 -23.27 -2.30
CA PHE A 139 0.04 -22.64 -2.44
C PHE A 139 -1.07 -23.67 -2.16
N ASP A 140 -2.07 -23.24 -1.40
CA ASP A 140 -3.30 -23.98 -1.13
C ASP A 140 -4.52 -23.20 -1.66
N GLY A 141 -5.00 -23.58 -2.83
CA GLY A 141 -6.15 -22.95 -3.45
C GLY A 141 -7.51 -23.34 -2.82
N ASP A 142 -7.54 -24.22 -1.84
CA ASP A 142 -8.75 -24.49 -1.03
C ASP A 142 -8.90 -23.44 0.09
N ASN A 143 -7.83 -22.68 0.43
CA ASN A 143 -7.89 -21.55 1.34
C ASN A 143 -8.24 -20.26 0.59
N ASN A 144 -9.51 -19.87 0.64
CA ASN A 144 -10.00 -18.70 -0.09
C ASN A 144 -9.28 -17.39 0.30
N ASN A 145 -8.83 -17.24 1.54
CA ASN A 145 -8.10 -16.04 1.96
C ASN A 145 -6.72 -15.97 1.32
N ASP A 146 -6.01 -17.11 1.23
CA ASP A 146 -4.71 -17.16 0.57
C ASP A 146 -4.85 -16.96 -0.95
N VAL A 147 -5.95 -17.44 -1.56
CA VAL A 147 -6.27 -17.15 -2.97
C VAL A 147 -6.43 -15.64 -3.20
N ILE A 148 -7.26 -14.99 -2.39
CA ILE A 148 -7.47 -13.53 -2.49
C ILE A 148 -6.14 -12.80 -2.32
N ASN A 149 -5.35 -13.17 -1.31
CA ASN A 149 -4.07 -12.53 -1.01
C ASN A 149 -3.04 -12.71 -2.13
N LEU A 150 -3.03 -13.86 -2.80
CA LEU A 150 -2.20 -14.07 -3.98
C LEU A 150 -2.55 -13.07 -5.10
N PHE A 151 -3.85 -12.96 -5.43
CA PHE A 151 -4.29 -12.02 -6.48
C PHE A 151 -3.99 -10.57 -6.11
N GLU A 152 -4.24 -10.17 -4.86
CA GLU A 152 -3.93 -8.85 -4.34
C GLU A 152 -2.43 -8.55 -4.45
N SER A 153 -1.57 -9.48 -4.06
CA SER A 153 -0.11 -9.34 -4.17
C SER A 153 0.35 -9.18 -5.63
N LEU A 154 -0.19 -9.97 -6.54
CA LEU A 154 0.19 -9.90 -7.96
C LEU A 154 -0.28 -8.61 -8.63
N ILE A 155 -1.48 -8.12 -8.30
CA ILE A 155 -2.01 -6.84 -8.78
C ILE A 155 -1.27 -5.68 -8.12
N GLY A 156 -0.92 -5.81 -6.85
CA GLY A 156 -0.15 -4.85 -6.06
C GLY A 156 1.17 -4.45 -6.70
N ASN A 157 1.79 -5.34 -7.48
CA ASN A 157 2.99 -5.03 -8.26
C ASN A 157 2.75 -3.87 -9.25
N PHE A 158 1.57 -3.80 -9.86
CA PHE A 158 1.21 -2.72 -10.78
C PHE A 158 0.71 -1.48 -10.04
N GLU A 159 -0.06 -1.67 -8.97
CA GLU A 159 -0.55 -0.57 -8.13
C GLU A 159 0.60 0.27 -7.58
N GLY A 160 1.61 -0.37 -7.01
CA GLY A 160 2.79 0.29 -6.46
C GLY A 160 3.57 1.09 -7.53
N VAL A 161 3.75 0.49 -8.71
CA VAL A 161 4.44 1.17 -9.83
C VAL A 161 3.64 2.37 -10.33
N VAL A 162 2.32 2.25 -10.44
CA VAL A 162 1.45 3.36 -10.89
C VAL A 162 1.43 4.47 -9.86
N GLN A 163 1.19 4.14 -8.58
CA GLN A 163 1.10 5.13 -7.50
C GLN A 163 2.37 5.95 -7.35
N TYR A 164 3.53 5.34 -7.59
CA TYR A 164 4.84 5.98 -7.39
C TYR A 164 5.62 6.16 -8.69
N ASN A 165 4.94 6.16 -9.84
CA ASN A 165 5.56 6.30 -11.15
C ASN A 165 6.37 7.60 -11.27
N LYS A 166 7.69 7.46 -11.52
CA LYS A 166 8.62 8.58 -11.64
C LYS A 166 8.68 9.48 -10.39
N ASP A 167 8.29 8.95 -9.23
CA ASP A 167 8.36 9.66 -7.96
C ASP A 167 9.82 9.82 -7.49
N ASN A 168 10.14 10.98 -6.94
CA ASN A 168 11.48 11.32 -6.48
C ASN A 168 11.67 10.95 -5.00
N ARG A 169 11.39 9.69 -4.63
CA ARG A 169 11.53 9.20 -3.24
C ARG A 169 12.90 8.60 -2.91
N ALA A 170 13.93 8.91 -3.71
CA ALA A 170 15.33 8.53 -3.42
C ALA A 170 15.78 8.90 -2.02
N PHE A 171 15.32 10.05 -1.52
CA PHE A 171 15.66 10.54 -0.19
C PHE A 171 15.04 9.72 0.95
N GLU A 172 14.03 8.89 0.66
CA GLU A 172 13.42 7.95 1.61
C GLU A 172 14.10 6.58 1.59
N GLY A 173 15.14 6.40 0.77
CA GLY A 173 15.86 5.14 0.62
C GLY A 173 15.15 4.13 -0.30
N PHE A 174 14.14 4.54 -1.03
CA PHE A 174 13.48 3.68 -2.01
C PHE A 174 14.37 3.42 -3.21
N GLN A 175 14.63 2.15 -3.50
CA GLN A 175 15.46 1.73 -4.64
C GLN A 175 14.68 1.65 -5.97
N TRP A 176 13.38 1.93 -5.96
CA TRP A 176 12.42 1.71 -7.03
C TRP A 176 12.40 2.78 -8.14
N GLN A 177 13.27 3.76 -8.09
CA GLN A 177 13.21 4.93 -8.96
C GLN A 177 13.28 4.61 -10.45
N ASN A 178 13.81 3.44 -10.81
CA ASN A 178 14.00 3.03 -12.20
C ASN A 178 12.91 2.10 -12.71
N VAL A 179 11.97 1.66 -11.87
CA VAL A 179 10.83 0.84 -12.29
C VAL A 179 9.62 1.74 -12.45
N THR A 180 9.22 1.91 -13.69
CA THR A 180 8.13 2.79 -14.11
C THR A 180 7.03 1.99 -14.78
N ILE A 181 5.91 2.64 -15.11
CA ILE A 181 4.85 2.06 -15.95
C ILE A 181 5.46 1.53 -17.25
N ASP A 182 6.34 2.31 -17.89
CA ASP A 182 7.02 1.88 -19.12
C ASP A 182 7.82 0.58 -18.91
N THR A 183 8.49 0.44 -17.75
CA THR A 183 9.28 -0.75 -17.42
C THR A 183 8.41 -2.00 -17.35
N VAL A 184 7.36 -1.97 -16.52
CA VAL A 184 6.50 -3.15 -16.33
C VAL A 184 5.68 -3.46 -17.58
N CYS A 185 5.20 -2.44 -18.28
CA CYS A 185 4.46 -2.62 -19.52
C CYS A 185 5.33 -3.14 -20.66
N ASN A 186 6.59 -2.71 -20.78
CA ASN A 186 7.52 -3.28 -21.76
C ASN A 186 7.76 -4.78 -21.50
N ILE A 187 7.84 -5.20 -20.23
CA ILE A 187 7.93 -6.62 -19.89
C ILE A 187 6.65 -7.35 -20.34
N MET A 188 5.49 -6.79 -20.00
CA MET A 188 4.19 -7.41 -20.30
C MET A 188 3.87 -7.51 -21.78
N THR A 189 4.45 -6.65 -22.63
CA THR A 189 4.13 -6.56 -24.08
C THR A 189 5.27 -7.00 -25.00
N SER A 190 6.48 -7.22 -24.47
CA SER A 190 7.65 -7.48 -25.30
C SER A 190 7.70 -8.92 -25.84
N ASP A 191 7.79 -9.04 -27.15
CA ASP A 191 8.08 -10.32 -27.81
C ASP A 191 9.54 -10.77 -27.55
N GLU A 192 10.46 -9.85 -27.28
CA GLU A 192 11.88 -10.14 -26.98
C GLU A 192 12.04 -10.79 -25.58
N VAL A 193 11.21 -10.38 -24.65
CA VAL A 193 11.15 -11.03 -23.32
C VAL A 193 10.65 -12.46 -23.45
N GLY A 194 9.84 -12.73 -24.49
CA GLY A 194 9.32 -14.04 -24.82
C GLY A 194 8.31 -14.59 -23.81
N GLY A 195 7.77 -15.76 -24.14
CA GLY A 195 6.87 -16.48 -23.25
C GLY A 195 5.41 -16.00 -23.29
N SER A 196 4.61 -16.67 -22.46
CA SER A 196 3.20 -16.34 -22.26
C SER A 196 3.02 -15.07 -21.42
N ALA A 197 1.80 -14.54 -21.37
CA ALA A 197 1.46 -13.43 -20.48
C ALA A 197 1.74 -13.78 -19.01
N LEU A 198 1.51 -15.04 -18.63
CA LEU A 198 1.82 -15.59 -17.28
C LEU A 198 3.32 -15.50 -16.97
N GLU A 199 4.18 -15.92 -17.91
CA GLU A 199 5.64 -15.85 -17.77
C GLU A 199 6.12 -14.40 -17.59
N ARG A 200 5.53 -13.48 -18.32
CA ARG A 200 5.84 -12.06 -18.21
C ARG A 200 5.40 -11.48 -16.87
N LEU A 201 4.22 -11.89 -16.37
CA LEU A 201 3.76 -11.51 -15.02
C LEU A 201 4.70 -12.04 -13.92
N ALA A 202 5.18 -13.28 -14.04
CA ALA A 202 6.16 -13.84 -13.12
C ALA A 202 7.47 -13.02 -13.10
N ARG A 203 7.92 -12.50 -14.25
CA ARG A 203 9.09 -11.60 -14.31
C ARG A 203 8.82 -10.25 -13.64
N VAL A 204 7.62 -9.69 -13.77
CA VAL A 204 7.25 -8.47 -13.03
C VAL A 204 7.32 -8.74 -11.52
N ASN A 205 6.78 -9.87 -11.08
CA ASN A 205 6.86 -10.29 -9.68
C ASN A 205 8.32 -10.47 -9.20
N ASP A 206 9.19 -11.07 -10.00
CA ASP A 206 10.61 -11.23 -9.66
C ASP A 206 11.31 -9.88 -9.47
N ILE A 207 11.00 -8.88 -10.29
CA ILE A 207 11.53 -7.53 -10.13
C ILE A 207 11.03 -6.91 -8.83
N SER A 208 9.74 -7.06 -8.52
CA SER A 208 9.16 -6.57 -7.27
C SER A 208 9.85 -7.18 -6.05
N LEU A 209 9.99 -8.50 -6.01
CA LEU A 209 10.71 -9.19 -4.93
C LEU A 209 12.15 -8.72 -4.79
N ALA A 210 12.87 -8.57 -5.90
CA ALA A 210 14.26 -8.11 -5.88
C ALA A 210 14.38 -6.69 -5.30
N MET A 211 13.42 -5.83 -5.61
CA MET A 211 13.40 -4.45 -5.15
C MET A 211 13.07 -4.33 -3.67
N GLU A 212 12.22 -5.20 -3.15
CA GLU A 212 11.89 -5.28 -1.72
C GLU A 212 12.94 -6.05 -0.92
N GLY A 213 13.95 -6.61 -1.58
CA GLY A 213 14.95 -7.47 -0.94
C GLY A 213 14.37 -8.79 -0.45
N GLN A 214 13.22 -9.19 -0.99
CA GLN A 214 12.54 -10.43 -0.65
C GLN A 214 13.05 -11.57 -1.52
N LYS A 215 13.05 -12.79 -0.98
CA LYS A 215 13.46 -13.99 -1.70
C LYS A 215 12.29 -14.76 -2.30
N CYS A 216 11.11 -14.57 -1.76
CA CYS A 216 9.87 -15.24 -2.13
C CYS A 216 8.68 -14.33 -1.82
N LEU A 217 7.56 -14.56 -2.50
CA LEU A 217 6.28 -13.88 -2.27
C LEU A 217 5.53 -14.60 -1.13
N ASP A 218 5.31 -13.88 -0.04
CA ASP A 218 4.41 -14.38 1.01
C ASP A 218 2.96 -14.08 0.61
N HIS A 219 2.24 -15.15 0.29
CA HIS A 219 0.85 -15.10 -0.14
C HIS A 219 -0.12 -15.52 0.97
N THR A 220 0.39 -15.81 2.18
CA THR A 220 -0.45 -16.34 3.25
C THR A 220 -1.15 -15.20 3.99
N TYR A 221 -2.47 -15.24 4.06
CA TYR A 221 -3.28 -14.28 4.81
C TYR A 221 -2.90 -14.23 6.30
N LYS A 222 -2.42 -15.35 6.84
CA LYS A 222 -2.01 -15.43 8.24
C LYS A 222 -0.81 -14.54 8.56
N SER A 223 0.14 -14.39 7.64
CA SER A 223 1.30 -13.52 7.87
C SER A 223 0.93 -12.05 7.85
N GLU A 224 0.02 -11.63 6.98
CA GLU A 224 -0.49 -10.25 6.94
C GLU A 224 -1.19 -9.85 8.22
N VAL A 225 -2.02 -10.73 8.79
CA VAL A 225 -2.71 -10.47 10.05
C VAL A 225 -1.73 -10.44 11.24
N THR A 226 -0.64 -11.20 11.18
CA THR A 226 0.35 -11.27 12.27
C THR A 226 1.21 -10.00 12.36
N ILE A 227 1.37 -9.25 11.27
CA ILE A 227 2.06 -7.94 11.28
C ILE A 227 1.30 -6.91 12.13
N ILE A 228 -0.02 -7.08 12.30
CA ILE A 228 -0.87 -6.17 13.08
C ILE A 228 -0.87 -6.54 14.57
N ASP A 229 -0.47 -7.76 14.92
CA ASP A 229 -0.44 -8.29 16.29
C ASP A 229 1.00 -8.75 16.64
N PRO A 230 1.90 -7.81 17.07
CA PRO A 230 3.28 -8.11 17.44
C PRO A 230 3.38 -8.79 18.82
#